data_e5c81bc3af666427b9350dd63083ef53
#
_entry.id   e5c81bc3af666427b9350dd63083ef53
#
_cell.length_a   1.000
_cell.length_b   1.000
_cell.length_c   1.000
_cell.angle_alpha   90.00
_cell.angle_beta   90.00
_cell.angle_gamma   90.00
#
_symmetry.space_group_name_H-M   'P 1'
#
loop_
_entity.id
_entity.type
_entity.pdbx_description
1 polymer ?
#
loop_
_entity_poly.entity_id
_entity_poly.type
_entity_poly.pdbx_seq_one_letter_code
_entity_poly.pdbx_strand_id
1 'polypeptide(L)'
;PVTLTMYLIGDRPVDNDEVFAKINERLQAEINTTIDVKFMGWGEYEQKYPLIFASGEDWDIIYTADWCFYNAQATKQGFYEITKEELEKYAPMTAETMYPDAWEQAKVDGKVYMLPMNYKEITAYVYMARGDLMDKYGITSVSSLDEVETYLDAIVENEPSLIPLDVGSDYDKLFMFDRMWNKANWETEEKVTGIGPWQAMASTGENDDTVTVKGNFDQPQFLEVAVRLQDWKNRGFWSKNAVVNTQNNTESFQAGKSALATMNVNTAKSLYASIMEEHPEWDIRVFDAQEDIPAVINSYIANGMSIFSKSKHPDRALMALDYLRNDEECNSLFCYGIEGKHWEPVGENG
;
A
#
# COMPACT_ATOMS: atom_id res chain seq x y z
N PRO A 1 31.95 -8.92 -8.58
CA PRO A 1 30.53 -9.08 -8.38
C PRO A 1 29.71 -8.39 -9.48
N VAL A 2 28.51 -8.89 -9.74
CA VAL A 2 27.51 -8.19 -10.55
C VAL A 2 26.75 -7.23 -9.66
N THR A 3 26.62 -5.97 -10.05
CA THR A 3 25.77 -5.01 -9.34
C THR A 3 24.44 -4.86 -10.08
N LEU A 4 23.34 -5.15 -9.39
CA LEU A 4 21.97 -5.01 -9.89
C LEU A 4 21.40 -3.67 -9.46
N THR A 5 20.74 -2.96 -10.37
CA THR A 5 19.95 -1.77 -10.01
C THR A 5 18.53 -2.18 -9.70
N MET A 6 18.04 -1.85 -8.48
CA MET A 6 16.70 -2.16 -8.02
C MET A 6 15.92 -0.88 -7.69
N TYR A 7 14.72 -0.76 -8.25
CA TYR A 7 13.78 0.34 -7.95
C TYR A 7 12.70 -0.11 -6.98
N LEU A 8 12.54 0.63 -5.89
CA LEU A 8 11.46 0.47 -4.91
C LEU A 8 10.58 1.72 -4.88
N ILE A 9 9.33 1.54 -4.45
CA ILE A 9 8.40 2.66 -4.20
C ILE A 9 8.36 2.93 -2.71
N GLY A 10 8.39 4.19 -2.34
CA GLY A 10 8.35 4.67 -0.97
C GLY A 10 9.48 5.66 -0.69
N ASP A 11 9.44 6.24 0.50
CA ASP A 11 10.48 7.14 0.95
C ASP A 11 11.73 6.35 1.34
N ARG A 12 12.88 6.89 0.98
CA ARG A 12 14.15 6.24 1.30
C ARG A 12 14.36 6.25 2.82
N PRO A 13 14.52 5.08 3.47
CA PRO A 13 14.84 5.03 4.90
C PRO A 13 16.18 5.70 5.22
N VAL A 14 16.28 6.32 6.39
CA VAL A 14 17.50 7.06 6.83
C VAL A 14 18.73 6.18 6.80
N ASP A 15 18.64 4.96 7.32
CA ASP A 15 19.76 4.02 7.43
C ASP A 15 19.85 3.03 6.27
N ASN A 16 19.20 3.34 5.15
CA ASN A 16 19.18 2.47 3.97
C ASN A 16 20.56 2.00 3.52
N ASP A 17 21.56 2.89 3.52
CA ASP A 17 22.91 2.55 3.04
C ASP A 17 23.58 1.54 3.96
N GLU A 18 23.41 1.65 5.26
CA GLU A 18 23.96 0.71 6.23
C GLU A 18 23.29 -0.66 6.15
N VAL A 19 21.94 -0.67 6.01
CA VAL A 19 21.17 -1.91 5.85
C VAL A 19 21.59 -2.63 4.56
N PHE A 20 21.61 -1.92 3.43
CA PHE A 20 21.99 -2.52 2.16
C PHE A 20 23.48 -2.88 2.07
N ALA A 21 24.36 -2.23 2.83
CA ALA A 21 25.74 -2.68 2.95
C ALA A 21 25.82 -4.12 3.52
N LYS A 22 25.06 -4.40 4.59
CA LYS A 22 25.00 -5.75 5.20
C LYS A 22 24.32 -6.78 4.26
N ILE A 23 23.22 -6.42 3.63
CA ILE A 23 22.57 -7.27 2.62
C ILE A 23 23.58 -7.60 1.50
N ASN A 24 24.29 -6.60 1.01
CA ASN A 24 25.28 -6.77 -0.06
C ASN A 24 26.49 -7.62 0.35
N GLU A 25 26.95 -7.54 1.60
CA GLU A 25 27.97 -8.47 2.13
C GLU A 25 27.51 -9.92 2.01
N ARG A 26 26.26 -10.21 2.42
CA ARG A 26 25.66 -11.54 2.33
C ARG A 26 25.49 -11.99 0.88
N LEU A 27 24.86 -11.17 0.04
CA LEU A 27 24.64 -11.50 -1.38
C LEU A 27 25.96 -11.67 -2.15
N GLN A 28 26.99 -10.89 -1.82
CA GLN A 28 28.29 -11.02 -2.45
C GLN A 28 28.98 -12.32 -2.07
N ALA A 29 28.90 -12.74 -0.80
CA ALA A 29 29.48 -13.99 -0.32
C ALA A 29 28.81 -15.21 -0.97
N GLU A 30 27.48 -15.23 -1.05
CA GLU A 30 26.71 -16.39 -1.48
C GLU A 30 26.56 -16.49 -3.01
N ILE A 31 26.28 -15.37 -3.65
CA ILE A 31 25.92 -15.34 -5.08
C ILE A 31 26.77 -14.37 -5.92
N ASN A 32 27.85 -13.81 -5.35
CA ASN A 32 28.74 -12.85 -6.02
C ASN A 32 27.96 -11.68 -6.70
N THR A 33 26.95 -11.15 -6.00
CA THR A 33 26.04 -10.09 -6.48
C THR A 33 25.87 -9.02 -5.42
N THR A 34 25.67 -7.78 -5.83
CA THR A 34 25.29 -6.65 -4.98
C THR A 34 24.07 -5.94 -5.57
N ILE A 35 23.35 -5.17 -4.76
CA ILE A 35 22.20 -4.38 -5.17
C ILE A 35 22.48 -2.90 -4.90
N ASP A 36 22.28 -2.06 -5.92
CA ASP A 36 22.14 -0.61 -5.82
C ASP A 36 20.64 -0.27 -5.83
N VAL A 37 20.12 0.13 -4.65
CA VAL A 37 18.68 0.39 -4.50
C VAL A 37 18.36 1.87 -4.73
N LYS A 38 17.33 2.12 -5.50
CA LYS A 38 16.80 3.45 -5.81
C LYS A 38 15.34 3.53 -5.39
N PHE A 39 14.93 4.68 -4.87
CA PHE A 39 13.59 4.91 -4.39
C PHE A 39 12.83 5.90 -5.27
N MET A 40 11.54 5.64 -5.43
CA MET A 40 10.55 6.56 -5.99
C MET A 40 9.55 6.87 -4.89
N GLY A 41 9.44 8.13 -4.48
CA GLY A 41 8.47 8.56 -3.49
C GLY A 41 7.03 8.32 -3.95
N TRP A 42 6.12 8.12 -3.00
CA TRP A 42 4.70 7.86 -3.27
C TRP A 42 4.02 8.97 -4.10
N GLY A 43 4.43 10.23 -3.93
CA GLY A 43 3.87 11.36 -4.69
C GLY A 43 4.35 11.47 -6.15
N GLU A 44 5.35 10.68 -6.57
CA GLU A 44 5.99 10.84 -7.87
C GLU A 44 6.06 9.54 -8.70
N TYR A 45 5.81 8.37 -8.09
CA TYR A 45 6.02 7.08 -8.76
C TYR A 45 5.18 6.93 -10.03
N GLU A 46 3.94 7.42 -10.06
CA GLU A 46 3.07 7.31 -11.23
C GLU A 46 3.65 8.02 -12.47
N GLN A 47 4.36 9.13 -12.25
CA GLN A 47 5.01 9.89 -13.31
C GLN A 47 6.37 9.31 -13.67
N LYS A 48 7.16 8.88 -12.67
CA LYS A 48 8.52 8.38 -12.87
C LYS A 48 8.56 6.95 -13.41
N TYR A 49 7.66 6.09 -12.99
CA TYR A 49 7.65 4.68 -13.38
C TYR A 49 7.64 4.47 -14.91
N PRO A 50 6.73 5.08 -15.70
CA PRO A 50 6.78 4.97 -17.16
C PRO A 50 8.07 5.54 -17.78
N LEU A 51 8.67 6.57 -17.16
CA LEU A 51 9.91 7.17 -17.66
C LEU A 51 11.12 6.26 -17.49
N ILE A 52 11.18 5.46 -16.41
CA ILE A 52 12.23 4.46 -16.22
C ILE A 52 12.26 3.45 -17.37
N PHE A 53 11.09 2.98 -17.84
CA PHE A 53 11.02 2.09 -19.00
C PHE A 53 11.40 2.76 -20.32
N ALA A 54 11.16 4.06 -20.43
CA ALA A 54 11.45 4.84 -21.62
C ALA A 54 12.88 5.41 -21.67
N SER A 55 13.58 5.49 -20.54
CA SER A 55 14.88 6.18 -20.41
C SER A 55 16.00 5.52 -21.23
N GLY A 56 15.90 4.22 -21.48
CA GLY A 56 16.99 3.45 -22.07
C GLY A 56 18.16 3.19 -21.09
N GLU A 57 18.01 3.53 -19.81
CA GLU A 57 18.98 3.22 -18.77
C GLU A 57 19.02 1.73 -18.46
N ASP A 58 20.19 1.22 -18.09
CA ASP A 58 20.35 -0.15 -17.62
C ASP A 58 19.83 -0.23 -16.17
N TRP A 59 18.85 -1.11 -15.93
CA TRP A 59 18.36 -1.47 -14.61
C TRP A 59 17.89 -2.92 -14.64
N ASP A 60 17.67 -3.53 -13.47
CA ASP A 60 17.43 -4.97 -13.39
C ASP A 60 16.11 -5.33 -12.73
N ILE A 61 15.79 -4.75 -11.59
CA ILE A 61 14.66 -5.14 -10.75
C ILE A 61 13.81 -3.92 -10.44
N ILE A 62 12.48 -4.10 -10.43
CA ILE A 62 11.55 -3.04 -10.06
C ILE A 62 10.37 -3.61 -9.26
N TYR A 63 9.97 -2.87 -8.23
CA TYR A 63 8.69 -3.12 -7.55
C TYR A 63 7.53 -2.88 -8.51
N THR A 64 6.55 -3.76 -8.51
CA THR A 64 5.32 -3.63 -9.31
C THR A 64 4.15 -4.33 -8.62
N ALA A 65 2.94 -4.03 -9.03
CA ALA A 65 1.70 -4.57 -8.46
C ALA A 65 0.58 -4.52 -9.51
N ASP A 66 -0.55 -5.16 -9.24
CA ASP A 66 -1.76 -5.05 -10.08
C ASP A 66 -2.24 -3.60 -10.19
N TRP A 67 -2.12 -2.82 -9.11
CA TRP A 67 -2.38 -1.38 -9.05
C TRP A 67 -1.19 -0.51 -9.50
N CYS A 68 0.01 -1.08 -9.68
CA CYS A 68 1.24 -0.39 -10.04
C CYS A 68 1.86 -0.97 -11.31
N PHE A 69 1.26 -0.68 -12.45
CA PHE A 69 1.73 -0.92 -13.82
C PHE A 69 2.06 -2.37 -14.22
N TYR A 70 1.87 -3.40 -13.37
CA TYR A 70 2.24 -4.77 -13.70
C TYR A 70 1.62 -5.23 -15.01
N ASN A 71 0.30 -5.27 -15.10
CA ASN A 71 -0.40 -5.75 -16.30
C ASN A 71 -0.05 -4.93 -17.54
N ALA A 72 0.05 -3.61 -17.40
CA ALA A 72 0.36 -2.71 -18.51
C ALA A 72 1.78 -2.90 -19.06
N GLN A 73 2.77 -3.17 -18.21
CA GLN A 73 4.14 -3.38 -18.65
C GLN A 73 4.38 -4.83 -19.11
N ALA A 74 3.77 -5.81 -18.46
CA ALA A 74 3.83 -7.22 -18.91
C ALA A 74 3.27 -7.37 -20.31
N THR A 75 2.09 -6.80 -20.60
CA THR A 75 1.48 -6.81 -21.96
C THR A 75 2.39 -6.16 -23.01
N LYS A 76 3.16 -5.14 -22.62
CA LYS A 76 4.14 -4.47 -23.50
C LYS A 76 5.49 -5.19 -23.59
N GLN A 77 5.62 -6.36 -22.94
CA GLN A 77 6.89 -7.10 -22.83
C GLN A 77 8.02 -6.27 -22.17
N GLY A 78 7.65 -5.38 -21.25
CA GLY A 78 8.57 -4.58 -20.46
C GLY A 78 9.31 -5.38 -19.40
N PHE A 79 8.76 -6.54 -19.00
CA PHE A 79 9.37 -7.44 -18.02
C PHE A 79 9.90 -8.72 -18.64
N TYR A 80 10.88 -9.30 -17.95
CA TYR A 80 11.45 -10.60 -18.28
C TYR A 80 10.45 -11.71 -17.92
N GLU A 81 10.23 -12.64 -18.85
CA GLU A 81 9.39 -13.82 -18.61
C GLU A 81 10.14 -14.79 -17.66
N ILE A 82 9.53 -15.14 -16.56
CA ILE A 82 10.07 -16.07 -15.58
C ILE A 82 9.50 -17.45 -15.86
N THR A 83 10.34 -18.35 -16.35
CA THR A 83 9.94 -19.72 -16.60
C THR A 83 10.07 -20.57 -15.33
N LYS A 84 9.30 -21.66 -15.26
CA LYS A 84 9.39 -22.61 -14.14
C LYS A 84 10.81 -23.20 -14.02
N GLU A 85 11.45 -23.50 -15.13
CA GLU A 85 12.81 -24.05 -15.16
C GLU A 85 13.83 -23.06 -14.57
N GLU A 86 13.73 -21.79 -14.94
CA GLU A 86 14.61 -20.73 -14.40
C GLU A 86 14.35 -20.49 -12.93
N LEU A 87 13.09 -20.51 -12.53
CA LEU A 87 12.71 -20.37 -11.13
C LEU A 87 13.32 -21.50 -10.27
N GLU A 88 13.13 -22.76 -10.67
CA GLU A 88 13.69 -23.92 -9.97
C GLU A 88 15.24 -23.87 -9.93
N LYS A 89 15.86 -23.29 -10.94
CA LYS A 89 17.32 -23.21 -11.05
C LYS A 89 17.94 -22.05 -10.29
N TYR A 90 17.33 -20.86 -10.35
CA TYR A 90 17.92 -19.61 -9.86
C TYR A 90 17.23 -19.05 -8.61
N ALA A 91 16.00 -19.49 -8.31
CA ALA A 91 15.23 -19.09 -7.15
C ALA A 91 14.53 -20.29 -6.50
N PRO A 92 15.29 -21.34 -6.11
CA PRO A 92 14.72 -22.61 -5.64
C PRO A 92 13.90 -22.47 -4.35
N MET A 93 14.28 -21.59 -3.44
CA MET A 93 13.53 -21.36 -2.19
C MET A 93 12.17 -20.73 -2.49
N THR A 94 12.12 -19.78 -3.42
CA THR A 94 10.86 -19.19 -3.89
C THR A 94 10.02 -20.22 -4.64
N ALA A 95 10.62 -21.08 -5.46
CA ALA A 95 9.90 -22.14 -6.17
C ALA A 95 9.21 -23.10 -5.22
N GLU A 96 9.83 -23.42 -4.08
CA GLU A 96 9.31 -24.33 -3.07
C GLU A 96 8.23 -23.70 -2.18
N THR A 97 8.39 -22.42 -1.81
CA THR A 97 7.55 -21.76 -0.81
C THR A 97 6.33 -21.04 -1.38
N MET A 98 6.28 -20.80 -2.68
CA MET A 98 5.22 -20.03 -3.32
C MET A 98 3.93 -20.82 -3.47
N TYR A 99 2.81 -20.19 -3.12
CA TYR A 99 1.48 -20.75 -3.34
C TYR A 99 1.18 -20.94 -4.84
N PRO A 100 0.60 -22.07 -5.25
CA PRO A 100 0.20 -22.29 -6.65
C PRO A 100 -0.71 -21.20 -7.20
N ASP A 101 -1.67 -20.73 -6.40
CA ASP A 101 -2.60 -19.66 -6.79
C ASP A 101 -1.90 -18.33 -7.05
N ALA A 102 -0.77 -18.07 -6.38
CA ALA A 102 0.02 -16.86 -6.60
C ALA A 102 0.63 -16.84 -8.01
N TRP A 103 1.11 -17.99 -8.48
CA TRP A 103 1.60 -18.15 -9.86
C TRP A 103 0.49 -17.99 -10.89
N GLU A 104 -0.71 -18.53 -10.63
CA GLU A 104 -1.84 -18.37 -11.52
C GLU A 104 -2.28 -16.90 -11.63
N GLN A 105 -2.35 -16.18 -10.51
CA GLN A 105 -2.69 -14.77 -10.51
C GLN A 105 -1.62 -13.89 -11.17
N ALA A 106 -0.35 -14.29 -11.13
CA ALA A 106 0.75 -13.56 -11.76
C ALA A 106 0.81 -13.72 -13.30
N LYS A 107 -0.02 -14.57 -13.91
CA LYS A 107 0.00 -14.75 -15.34
C LYS A 107 -0.64 -13.60 -16.11
N VAL A 108 0.08 -13.12 -17.11
CA VAL A 108 -0.41 -12.23 -18.15
C VAL A 108 -0.21 -12.94 -19.48
N ASP A 109 -1.28 -13.16 -20.23
CA ASP A 109 -1.27 -13.96 -21.47
C ASP A 109 -0.61 -15.35 -21.30
N GLY A 110 -0.86 -15.99 -20.16
CA GLY A 110 -0.36 -17.32 -19.81
C GLY A 110 1.09 -17.39 -19.34
N LYS A 111 1.78 -16.25 -19.19
CA LYS A 111 3.18 -16.12 -18.82
C LYS A 111 3.36 -15.37 -17.51
N VAL A 112 4.38 -15.71 -16.74
CA VAL A 112 4.70 -15.07 -15.46
C VAL A 112 5.81 -14.04 -15.66
N TYR A 113 5.60 -12.83 -15.15
CA TYR A 113 6.55 -11.72 -15.26
C TYR A 113 6.91 -11.09 -13.92
N MET A 114 6.41 -11.65 -12.81
CA MET A 114 6.62 -11.14 -11.46
C MET A 114 6.88 -12.30 -10.50
N LEU A 115 7.68 -12.04 -9.46
CA LEU A 115 7.65 -12.82 -8.24
C LEU A 115 6.57 -12.22 -7.31
N PRO A 116 5.38 -12.82 -7.21
CA PRO A 116 4.27 -12.29 -6.41
C PRO A 116 4.49 -12.49 -4.90
N MET A 117 3.58 -12.03 -4.07
CA MET A 117 3.59 -12.32 -2.63
C MET A 117 3.46 -13.82 -2.38
N ASN A 118 4.09 -14.31 -1.31
CA ASN A 118 3.96 -15.69 -0.83
C ASN A 118 3.15 -15.80 0.47
N TYR A 119 2.34 -14.80 0.79
CA TYR A 119 1.45 -14.77 1.94
C TYR A 119 0.13 -14.08 1.56
N LYS A 120 -0.92 -14.36 2.34
CA LYS A 120 -2.21 -13.69 2.19
C LYS A 120 -2.18 -12.39 2.94
N GLU A 121 -2.24 -11.28 2.22
CA GLU A 121 -2.33 -9.95 2.80
C GLU A 121 -3.78 -9.55 2.99
N ILE A 122 -4.09 -9.01 4.15
CA ILE A 122 -5.37 -8.39 4.45
C ILE A 122 -5.10 -6.90 4.61
N THR A 123 -5.65 -6.07 3.74
CA THR A 123 -5.57 -4.63 3.91
C THR A 123 -6.71 -4.18 4.80
N ALA A 124 -6.38 -3.85 6.03
CA ALA A 124 -7.27 -3.13 6.95
C ALA A 124 -7.03 -1.63 6.85
N TYR A 125 -8.09 -0.86 6.97
CA TYR A 125 -8.04 0.60 6.95
C TYR A 125 -8.42 1.17 8.30
N VAL A 126 -7.78 2.28 8.66
CA VAL A 126 -7.93 2.91 9.96
C VAL A 126 -8.13 4.41 9.83
N TYR A 127 -8.77 4.98 10.85
CA TYR A 127 -8.75 6.40 11.16
C TYR A 127 -7.70 6.65 12.23
N MET A 128 -6.87 7.67 12.03
CA MET A 128 -5.90 8.15 13.00
C MET A 128 -6.32 9.55 13.45
N ALA A 129 -6.61 9.71 14.73
CA ALA A 129 -7.18 10.93 15.29
C ALA A 129 -6.30 11.52 16.40
N ARG A 130 -6.39 12.83 16.56
CA ARG A 130 -5.80 13.58 17.66
C ARG A 130 -6.57 13.30 18.96
N GLY A 131 -6.03 12.42 19.83
CA GLY A 131 -6.65 12.03 21.09
C GLY A 131 -6.80 13.18 22.07
N ASP A 132 -5.85 14.12 22.11
CA ASP A 132 -5.94 15.36 22.90
C ASP A 132 -7.19 16.20 22.53
N LEU A 133 -7.51 16.27 21.23
CA LEU A 133 -8.73 16.95 20.77
C LEU A 133 -9.99 16.12 21.05
N MET A 134 -9.91 14.81 20.95
CA MET A 134 -11.02 13.94 21.34
C MET A 134 -11.38 14.12 22.81
N ASP A 135 -10.40 14.11 23.70
CA ASP A 135 -10.63 14.34 25.14
C ASP A 135 -11.17 15.73 25.41
N LYS A 136 -10.63 16.74 24.73
CA LYS A 136 -11.08 18.13 24.86
C LYS A 136 -12.57 18.30 24.54
N TYR A 137 -13.10 17.53 23.58
CA TYR A 137 -14.50 17.61 23.14
C TYR A 137 -15.37 16.45 23.61
N GLY A 138 -14.84 15.58 24.48
CA GLY A 138 -15.60 14.46 25.08
C GLY A 138 -15.96 13.37 24.06
N ILE A 139 -15.16 13.19 23.00
CA ILE A 139 -15.34 12.19 21.96
C ILE A 139 -14.50 10.98 22.31
N THR A 140 -15.10 9.79 22.31
CA THR A 140 -14.44 8.55 22.76
C THR A 140 -14.09 7.61 21.63
N SER A 141 -14.72 7.76 20.47
CA SER A 141 -14.53 6.88 19.28
C SER A 141 -14.71 7.65 17.98
N VAL A 142 -14.05 7.19 16.93
CA VAL A 142 -14.23 7.57 15.52
C VAL A 142 -14.19 6.33 14.63
N SER A 143 -14.87 5.24 15.03
CA SER A 143 -14.89 3.95 14.33
C SER A 143 -15.99 3.83 13.28
N SER A 144 -16.99 4.69 13.30
CA SER A 144 -18.06 4.76 12.30
C SER A 144 -18.07 6.09 11.58
N LEU A 145 -18.67 6.14 10.38
CA LEU A 145 -18.81 7.39 9.63
C LEU A 145 -19.56 8.47 10.41
N ASP A 146 -20.56 8.11 11.23
CA ASP A 146 -21.32 9.06 12.05
C ASP A 146 -20.49 9.60 13.23
N GLU A 147 -19.65 8.76 13.84
CA GLU A 147 -18.69 9.19 14.86
C GLU A 147 -17.58 10.07 14.27
N VAL A 148 -17.09 9.74 13.08
CA VAL A 148 -16.16 10.59 12.32
C VAL A 148 -16.80 11.96 12.06
N GLU A 149 -18.04 12.02 11.59
CA GLU A 149 -18.74 13.28 11.37
C GLU A 149 -18.87 14.10 12.65
N THR A 150 -19.20 13.46 13.77
CA THR A 150 -19.28 14.12 15.10
C THR A 150 -17.94 14.74 15.47
N TYR A 151 -16.84 14.03 15.25
CA TYR A 151 -15.50 14.54 15.53
C TYR A 151 -15.15 15.72 14.59
N LEU A 152 -15.38 15.57 13.30
CA LEU A 152 -15.07 16.61 12.31
C LEU A 152 -15.89 17.89 12.55
N ASP A 153 -17.17 17.79 12.96
CA ASP A 153 -17.99 18.95 13.35
C ASP A 153 -17.37 19.68 14.55
N ALA A 154 -16.96 18.96 15.59
CA ALA A 154 -16.32 19.58 16.73
C ALA A 154 -15.04 20.33 16.33
N ILE A 155 -14.24 19.79 15.40
CA ILE A 155 -13.04 20.46 14.87
C ILE A 155 -13.41 21.71 14.07
N VAL A 156 -14.40 21.62 13.17
CA VAL A 156 -14.86 22.79 12.38
C VAL A 156 -15.31 23.92 13.31
N GLU A 157 -16.06 23.61 14.37
CA GLU A 157 -16.61 24.59 15.26
C GLU A 157 -15.55 25.25 16.17
N ASN A 158 -14.57 24.47 16.62
CA ASN A 158 -13.72 24.91 17.73
C ASN A 158 -12.23 25.08 17.35
N GLU A 159 -11.77 24.54 16.22
CA GLU A 159 -10.36 24.57 15.82
C GLU A 159 -10.18 25.21 14.43
N PRO A 160 -10.45 26.52 14.27
CA PRO A 160 -10.44 27.18 12.97
C PRO A 160 -9.07 27.21 12.27
N SER A 161 -8.00 26.87 12.96
CA SER A 161 -6.64 26.77 12.41
C SER A 161 -6.33 25.38 11.83
N LEU A 162 -7.14 24.37 12.14
CA LEU A 162 -6.96 23.01 11.63
C LEU A 162 -7.87 22.74 10.45
N ILE A 163 -7.41 21.89 9.56
CA ILE A 163 -8.24 21.23 8.56
C ILE A 163 -8.79 19.97 9.23
N PRO A 164 -10.12 19.77 9.32
CA PRO A 164 -10.65 18.59 10.01
C PRO A 164 -10.09 17.27 9.42
N LEU A 165 -10.20 17.10 8.10
CA LEU A 165 -9.61 16.01 7.33
C LEU A 165 -8.99 16.61 6.06
N ASP A 166 -7.69 16.61 5.91
CA ASP A 166 -7.07 17.10 4.69
C ASP A 166 -7.11 16.01 3.60
N VAL A 167 -7.72 16.31 2.49
CA VAL A 167 -7.87 15.41 1.34
C VAL A 167 -7.12 16.03 0.18
N GLY A 168 -5.98 15.43 -0.17
CA GLY A 168 -5.08 16.04 -1.13
C GLY A 168 -4.80 15.21 -2.36
N SER A 169 -4.26 14.03 -2.19
CA SER A 169 -3.93 13.12 -3.29
C SER A 169 -5.19 12.50 -3.91
N ASP A 170 -5.05 11.95 -5.10
CA ASP A 170 -6.14 11.18 -5.72
C ASP A 170 -6.47 9.93 -4.90
N TYR A 171 -5.46 9.31 -4.27
CA TYR A 171 -5.65 8.19 -3.35
C TYR A 171 -6.51 8.58 -2.14
N ASP A 172 -6.26 9.73 -1.50
CA ASP A 172 -7.04 10.18 -0.35
C ASP A 172 -8.52 10.41 -0.70
N LYS A 173 -8.77 11.00 -1.88
CA LYS A 173 -10.13 11.22 -2.39
C LYS A 173 -10.85 9.90 -2.63
N LEU A 174 -10.17 8.93 -3.22
CA LEU A 174 -10.70 7.59 -3.48
C LEU A 174 -10.98 6.84 -2.17
N PHE A 175 -10.10 6.95 -1.19
CA PHE A 175 -10.20 6.25 0.07
C PHE A 175 -11.51 6.59 0.82
N MET A 176 -11.86 7.88 0.96
CA MET A 176 -13.11 8.26 1.62
C MET A 176 -14.33 7.84 0.84
N PHE A 177 -14.28 7.92 -0.49
CA PHE A 177 -15.33 7.38 -1.33
C PHE A 177 -15.49 5.87 -1.09
N ASP A 178 -14.41 5.12 -1.11
CA ASP A 178 -14.43 3.66 -0.94
C ASP A 178 -15.01 3.24 0.42
N ARG A 179 -14.70 3.95 1.50
CA ARG A 179 -15.28 3.64 2.82
C ARG A 179 -16.79 3.82 2.82
N MET A 180 -17.29 4.95 2.35
CA MET A 180 -18.72 5.22 2.23
C MET A 180 -19.38 4.26 1.25
N TRP A 181 -18.75 3.98 0.13
CA TRP A 181 -19.22 3.08 -0.91
C TRP A 181 -19.34 1.64 -0.42
N ASN A 182 -18.30 1.13 0.22
CA ASN A 182 -18.31 -0.22 0.76
C ASN A 182 -19.36 -0.37 1.85
N LYS A 183 -19.52 0.62 2.74
CA LYS A 183 -20.57 0.63 3.76
C LYS A 183 -21.96 0.58 3.13
N ALA A 184 -22.25 1.50 2.21
CA ALA A 184 -23.55 1.57 1.54
C ALA A 184 -23.91 0.29 0.77
N ASN A 185 -22.92 -0.37 0.17
CA ASN A 185 -23.15 -1.61 -0.56
C ASN A 185 -23.19 -2.86 0.32
N TRP A 186 -22.43 -2.88 1.42
CA TRP A 186 -22.46 -3.99 2.35
C TRP A 186 -23.82 -4.17 3.04
N GLU A 187 -24.55 -3.09 3.20
CA GLU A 187 -25.92 -3.09 3.76
C GLU A 187 -26.99 -3.57 2.77
N THR A 188 -26.63 -3.81 1.50
CA THR A 188 -27.56 -4.33 0.49
C THR A 188 -27.62 -5.86 0.51
N GLU A 189 -28.72 -6.41 -0.04
CA GLU A 189 -28.88 -7.87 -0.17
C GLU A 189 -27.81 -8.52 -1.07
N GLU A 190 -27.27 -7.78 -2.04
CA GLU A 190 -26.29 -8.28 -3.02
C GLU A 190 -24.85 -8.18 -2.55
N LYS A 191 -24.54 -7.60 -1.41
CA LYS A 191 -23.18 -7.44 -0.84
C LYS A 191 -22.09 -7.23 -1.91
N VAL A 192 -22.05 -6.03 -2.43
CA VAL A 192 -21.13 -5.68 -3.52
C VAL A 192 -19.79 -5.22 -2.94
N THR A 193 -18.67 -5.83 -3.37
CA THR A 193 -17.33 -5.35 -3.04
C THR A 193 -16.81 -4.49 -4.17
N GLY A 194 -16.51 -3.21 -3.90
CA GLY A 194 -15.99 -2.27 -4.88
C GLY A 194 -14.49 -2.31 -5.02
N ILE A 195 -14.01 -2.10 -6.23
CA ILE A 195 -12.58 -1.99 -6.53
C ILE A 195 -12.19 -0.50 -6.71
N GLY A 196 -13.05 0.41 -6.33
CA GLY A 196 -12.89 1.85 -6.45
C GLY A 196 -14.01 2.54 -7.24
N PRO A 197 -14.09 3.87 -7.17
CA PRO A 197 -15.26 4.62 -7.65
C PRO A 197 -15.44 4.60 -9.18
N TRP A 198 -14.39 4.30 -9.92
CA TRP A 198 -14.38 4.37 -11.38
C TRP A 198 -14.41 3.00 -12.06
N GLN A 199 -14.31 1.93 -11.30
CA GLN A 199 -14.18 0.57 -11.82
C GLN A 199 -15.50 -0.19 -11.75
N ALA A 200 -15.66 -1.16 -12.62
CA ALA A 200 -16.77 -2.09 -12.56
C ALA A 200 -16.70 -2.92 -11.28
N MET A 201 -17.85 -3.11 -10.65
CA MET A 201 -17.95 -3.86 -9.40
C MET A 201 -18.29 -5.31 -9.65
N ALA A 202 -17.68 -6.17 -8.86
CA ALA A 202 -18.06 -7.58 -8.79
C ALA A 202 -19.01 -7.79 -7.60
N SER A 203 -20.17 -8.37 -7.87
CA SER A 203 -21.14 -8.80 -6.86
C SER A 203 -21.03 -10.31 -6.70
N THR A 204 -20.78 -10.77 -5.49
CA THR A 204 -20.91 -12.18 -5.12
C THR A 204 -22.16 -12.33 -4.26
N GLY A 205 -23.16 -13.07 -4.72
CA GLY A 205 -24.26 -13.49 -3.86
C GLY A 205 -23.75 -14.39 -2.72
N GLU A 206 -24.42 -14.39 -1.57
CA GLU A 206 -24.14 -15.41 -0.55
C GLU A 206 -24.30 -16.81 -1.17
N ASN A 207 -23.24 -17.59 -1.21
CA ASN A 207 -23.16 -18.93 -1.78
C ASN A 207 -23.21 -19.05 -3.32
N ASP A 208 -22.89 -18.01 -4.06
CA ASP A 208 -22.82 -18.06 -5.51
C ASP A 208 -21.40 -17.81 -6.00
N ASP A 209 -20.86 -18.78 -6.76
CA ASP A 209 -19.56 -18.63 -7.45
C ASP A 209 -19.67 -17.69 -8.67
N THR A 210 -20.83 -17.12 -8.92
CA THR A 210 -21.07 -16.18 -10.00
C THR A 210 -20.71 -14.75 -9.60
N VAL A 211 -19.71 -14.19 -10.30
CA VAL A 211 -19.33 -12.79 -10.19
C VAL A 211 -20.08 -11.99 -11.27
N THR A 212 -20.95 -11.09 -10.86
CA THR A 212 -21.61 -10.14 -11.76
C THR A 212 -20.86 -8.81 -11.71
N VAL A 213 -20.35 -8.36 -12.84
CA VAL A 213 -19.70 -7.05 -12.96
C VAL A 213 -20.76 -5.99 -13.23
N LYS A 214 -20.83 -4.96 -12.38
CA LYS A 214 -21.76 -3.84 -12.50
C LYS A 214 -20.98 -2.51 -12.56
N GLY A 215 -21.49 -1.54 -13.31
CA GLY A 215 -20.96 -0.18 -13.31
C GLY A 215 -21.33 0.55 -12.01
N ASN A 216 -20.38 1.22 -11.38
CA ASN A 216 -20.61 1.95 -10.12
C ASN A 216 -21.67 3.04 -10.30
N PHE A 217 -21.64 3.79 -11.41
CA PHE A 217 -22.58 4.87 -11.68
C PHE A 217 -24.03 4.43 -11.85
N ASP A 218 -24.26 3.15 -12.13
CA ASP A 218 -25.62 2.58 -12.30
C ASP A 218 -26.21 2.10 -10.96
N GLN A 219 -25.45 2.19 -9.87
CA GLN A 219 -25.90 1.76 -8.56
C GLN A 219 -26.55 2.92 -7.79
N PRO A 220 -27.72 2.73 -7.17
CA PRO A 220 -28.38 3.80 -6.39
C PRO A 220 -27.50 4.32 -5.24
N GLN A 221 -26.67 3.48 -4.64
CA GLN A 221 -25.73 3.83 -3.58
C GLN A 221 -24.67 4.85 -4.03
N PHE A 222 -24.38 4.94 -5.33
CA PHE A 222 -23.45 5.94 -5.84
C PHE A 222 -23.95 7.36 -5.57
N LEU A 223 -25.23 7.60 -5.80
CA LEU A 223 -25.83 8.91 -5.52
C LEU A 223 -25.85 9.21 -4.02
N GLU A 224 -26.13 8.23 -3.19
CA GLU A 224 -26.12 8.37 -1.73
C GLU A 224 -24.74 8.81 -1.24
N VAL A 225 -23.68 8.12 -1.66
CA VAL A 225 -22.29 8.49 -1.32
C VAL A 225 -21.92 9.87 -1.84
N ALA A 226 -22.28 10.18 -3.08
CA ALA A 226 -22.01 11.50 -3.68
C ALA A 226 -22.70 12.64 -2.90
N VAL A 227 -23.92 12.42 -2.44
CA VAL A 227 -24.67 13.38 -1.59
C VAL A 227 -23.98 13.55 -0.24
N ARG A 228 -23.54 12.46 0.41
CA ARG A 228 -22.81 12.52 1.70
C ARG A 228 -21.49 13.27 1.55
N LEU A 229 -20.72 13.01 0.49
CA LEU A 229 -19.48 13.74 0.21
C LEU A 229 -19.72 15.24 -0.06
N GLN A 230 -20.82 15.58 -0.74
CA GLN A 230 -21.22 16.98 -0.93
C GLN A 230 -21.61 17.64 0.40
N ASP A 231 -22.29 16.93 1.30
CA ASP A 231 -22.62 17.41 2.63
C ASP A 231 -21.33 17.66 3.44
N TRP A 232 -20.39 16.75 3.44
CA TRP A 232 -19.08 16.93 4.09
C TRP A 232 -18.34 18.18 3.61
N LYS A 233 -18.36 18.40 2.29
CA LYS A 233 -17.81 19.65 1.72
C LYS A 233 -18.52 20.88 2.27
N ASN A 234 -19.87 20.87 2.34
CA ASN A 234 -20.66 22.00 2.78
C ASN A 234 -20.47 22.28 4.28
N ARG A 235 -20.24 21.24 5.08
CA ARG A 235 -19.91 21.32 6.51
C ARG A 235 -18.45 21.77 6.75
N GLY A 236 -17.61 21.77 5.72
CA GLY A 236 -16.22 22.24 5.82
C GLY A 236 -15.23 21.20 6.35
N PHE A 237 -15.53 19.92 6.22
CA PHE A 237 -14.67 18.83 6.72
C PHE A 237 -13.32 18.75 6.02
N TRP A 238 -13.21 19.22 4.79
CA TRP A 238 -11.95 19.34 4.06
C TRP A 238 -11.72 20.72 3.47
N SER A 239 -10.50 20.99 3.05
CA SER A 239 -10.11 22.29 2.51
C SER A 239 -10.87 22.64 1.22
N LYS A 240 -11.09 23.94 0.99
CA LYS A 240 -11.75 24.44 -0.22
C LYS A 240 -11.00 24.12 -1.51
N ASN A 241 -9.70 23.89 -1.42
CA ASN A 241 -8.83 23.55 -2.54
C ASN A 241 -8.56 22.04 -2.68
N ALA A 242 -9.30 21.17 -1.98
CA ALA A 242 -9.12 19.71 -2.00
C ALA A 242 -9.04 19.11 -3.41
N VAL A 243 -9.74 19.70 -4.40
CA VAL A 243 -9.71 19.21 -5.79
C VAL A 243 -8.33 19.35 -6.45
N VAL A 244 -7.57 20.38 -6.07
CA VAL A 244 -6.24 20.68 -6.64
C VAL A 244 -5.10 20.47 -5.64
N ASN A 245 -5.42 20.12 -4.43
CA ASN A 245 -4.44 19.84 -3.40
C ASN A 245 -3.72 18.52 -3.73
N THR A 246 -2.39 18.54 -3.74
CA THR A 246 -1.52 17.39 -3.99
C THR A 246 -0.85 16.86 -2.72
N GLN A 247 -1.02 17.56 -1.59
CA GLN A 247 -0.47 17.12 -0.32
C GLN A 247 -1.23 15.89 0.19
N ASN A 248 -0.50 14.88 0.59
CA ASN A 248 -1.06 13.65 1.16
C ASN A 248 -1.70 13.94 2.54
N ASN A 249 -2.81 13.28 2.88
CA ASN A 249 -3.46 13.46 4.18
C ASN A 249 -2.58 13.06 5.37
N THR A 250 -1.76 12.04 5.22
CA THR A 250 -0.82 11.58 6.25
C THR A 250 0.27 12.61 6.54
N GLU A 251 0.82 13.24 5.50
CA GLU A 251 1.81 14.34 5.65
C GLU A 251 1.18 15.57 6.32
N SER A 252 -0.05 15.90 5.96
CA SER A 252 -0.80 16.99 6.57
C SER A 252 -1.06 16.75 8.06
N PHE A 253 -1.42 15.51 8.41
CA PHE A 253 -1.65 15.09 9.78
C PHE A 253 -0.35 15.10 10.60
N GLN A 254 0.73 14.52 10.10
CA GLN A 254 2.05 14.52 10.75
C GLN A 254 2.57 15.94 10.98
N ALA A 255 2.31 16.84 10.04
CA ALA A 255 2.68 18.26 10.19
C ALA A 255 1.74 19.06 11.11
N GLY A 256 0.78 18.43 11.79
CA GLY A 256 -0.18 19.08 12.68
C GLY A 256 -1.16 20.02 11.99
N LYS A 257 -1.37 19.88 10.69
CA LYS A 257 -2.30 20.73 9.93
C LYS A 257 -3.72 20.20 9.92
N SER A 258 -3.90 18.88 10.11
CA SER A 258 -5.22 18.25 10.15
C SER A 258 -5.44 17.49 11.45
N ALA A 259 -6.72 17.27 11.79
CA ALA A 259 -7.13 16.62 13.04
C ALA A 259 -7.38 15.12 12.87
N LEU A 260 -7.68 14.66 11.67
CA LEU A 260 -7.92 13.27 11.31
C LEU A 260 -7.11 12.91 10.07
N ALA A 261 -6.64 11.68 10.02
CA ALA A 261 -6.10 11.07 8.81
C ALA A 261 -6.69 9.67 8.59
N THR A 262 -6.67 9.22 7.33
CA THR A 262 -7.16 7.91 6.91
C THR A 262 -6.07 7.19 6.13
N MET A 263 -5.84 5.91 6.42
CA MET A 263 -4.78 5.15 5.79
C MET A 263 -4.96 3.65 6.00
N ASN A 264 -4.13 2.85 5.33
CA ASN A 264 -4.01 1.44 5.68
C ASN A 264 -3.24 1.24 6.99
N VAL A 265 -3.42 0.10 7.64
CA VAL A 265 -2.83 -0.21 8.95
C VAL A 265 -1.29 -0.22 8.92
N ASN A 266 -0.67 -0.58 7.79
CA ASN A 266 0.80 -0.61 7.69
C ASN A 266 1.39 0.80 7.71
N THR A 267 0.78 1.74 6.96
CA THR A 267 1.13 3.15 7.01
C THR A 267 0.88 3.73 8.41
N ALA A 268 -0.24 3.38 9.04
CA ALA A 268 -0.58 3.85 10.37
C ALA A 268 0.46 3.44 11.42
N LYS A 269 0.97 2.21 11.35
CA LYS A 269 1.99 1.71 12.28
C LYS A 269 3.26 2.57 12.25
N SER A 270 3.77 2.88 11.07
CA SER A 270 4.98 3.70 10.91
C SER A 270 4.73 5.16 11.31
N LEU A 271 3.61 5.73 10.89
CA LEU A 271 3.25 7.11 11.19
C LEU A 271 2.99 7.33 12.67
N TYR A 272 2.31 6.38 13.34
CA TYR A 272 2.05 6.43 14.78
C TYR A 272 3.35 6.53 15.58
N ALA A 273 4.32 5.66 15.29
CA ALA A 273 5.60 5.65 16.00
C ALA A 273 6.34 6.99 15.84
N SER A 274 6.44 7.51 14.63
CA SER A 274 7.09 8.79 14.34
C SER A 274 6.40 9.97 15.06
N ILE A 275 5.07 10.06 14.98
CA ILE A 275 4.33 11.16 15.61
C ILE A 275 4.42 11.09 17.13
N MET A 276 4.29 9.90 17.73
CA MET A 276 4.34 9.75 19.17
C MET A 276 5.73 10.02 19.76
N GLU A 277 6.80 9.88 18.95
CA GLU A 277 8.14 10.31 19.33
C GLU A 277 8.27 11.84 19.32
N GLU A 278 7.75 12.51 18.29
CA GLU A 278 7.85 13.97 18.12
C GLU A 278 6.83 14.74 18.95
N HIS A 279 5.61 14.21 19.07
CA HIS A 279 4.43 14.85 19.64
C HIS A 279 3.63 13.92 20.57
N PRO A 280 4.24 13.43 21.67
CA PRO A 280 3.54 12.53 22.60
C PRO A 280 2.29 13.18 23.24
N GLU A 281 2.25 14.52 23.32
CA GLU A 281 1.10 15.28 23.83
C GLU A 281 -0.15 15.21 22.97
N TRP A 282 -0.02 14.76 21.71
CA TRP A 282 -1.19 14.59 20.84
C TRP A 282 -2.02 13.34 21.17
N ASP A 283 -1.46 12.41 21.92
CA ASP A 283 -2.14 11.17 22.34
C ASP A 283 -2.87 10.49 21.15
N ILE A 284 -2.12 10.22 20.07
CA ILE A 284 -2.69 9.70 18.83
C ILE A 284 -3.45 8.40 19.09
N ARG A 285 -4.68 8.33 18.60
CA ARG A 285 -5.55 7.15 18.69
C ARG A 285 -5.87 6.62 17.30
N VAL A 286 -5.84 5.30 17.18
CA VAL A 286 -6.10 4.59 15.92
C VAL A 286 -7.37 3.76 16.07
N PHE A 287 -8.28 3.91 15.12
CA PHE A 287 -9.58 3.26 15.11
C PHE A 287 -9.80 2.47 13.82
N ASP A 288 -10.49 1.36 13.89
CA ASP A 288 -10.91 0.61 12.72
C ASP A 288 -11.88 1.47 11.86
N ALA A 289 -11.57 1.59 10.58
CA ALA A 289 -12.38 2.33 9.62
C ALA A 289 -13.30 1.41 8.79
N GLN A 290 -13.32 0.12 9.08
CA GLN A 290 -14.09 -0.84 8.28
C GLN A 290 -15.50 -1.06 8.82
N GLU A 291 -15.76 -0.65 10.06
CA GLU A 291 -17.00 -0.93 10.76
C GLU A 291 -17.25 -2.46 10.80
N ASP A 292 -18.45 -2.92 10.35
CA ASP A 292 -18.77 -4.34 10.27
C ASP A 292 -18.48 -4.95 8.87
N ILE A 293 -17.72 -4.26 8.02
CA ILE A 293 -17.40 -4.74 6.68
C ILE A 293 -16.25 -5.74 6.79
N PRO A 294 -16.38 -6.97 6.29
CA PRO A 294 -15.27 -7.93 6.29
C PRO A 294 -14.06 -7.41 5.53
N ALA A 295 -12.89 -7.64 6.10
CA ALA A 295 -11.64 -7.35 5.42
C ALA A 295 -11.47 -8.26 4.19
N VAL A 296 -11.00 -7.67 3.09
CA VAL A 296 -10.75 -8.40 1.84
C VAL A 296 -9.30 -8.87 1.81
N ILE A 297 -9.11 -10.12 1.42
CA ILE A 297 -7.76 -10.65 1.13
C ILE A 297 -7.34 -10.12 -0.23
N ASN A 298 -6.19 -9.45 -0.27
CA ASN A 298 -5.62 -8.95 -1.50
C ASN A 298 -5.20 -10.08 -2.44
N SER A 299 -5.13 -9.78 -3.73
CA SER A 299 -4.52 -10.68 -4.70
C SER A 299 -3.03 -10.86 -4.38
N TYR A 300 -2.46 -12.01 -4.73
CA TYR A 300 -1.01 -12.23 -4.56
C TYR A 300 -0.14 -11.29 -5.41
N ILE A 301 -0.73 -10.63 -6.41
CA ILE A 301 -0.05 -9.62 -7.23
C ILE A 301 -0.26 -8.19 -6.76
N ALA A 302 -0.87 -8.00 -5.58
CA ALA A 302 -0.98 -6.67 -4.96
C ALA A 302 0.38 -6.08 -4.54
N ASN A 303 1.41 -6.93 -4.41
CA ASN A 303 2.80 -6.53 -4.26
C ASN A 303 3.70 -7.57 -4.93
N GLY A 304 4.76 -7.13 -5.58
CA GLY A 304 5.72 -8.06 -6.17
C GLY A 304 6.92 -7.36 -6.79
N MET A 305 7.83 -8.17 -7.29
CA MET A 305 9.04 -7.70 -7.95
C MET A 305 9.13 -8.29 -9.35
N SER A 306 9.42 -7.44 -10.32
CA SER A 306 9.64 -7.86 -11.72
C SER A 306 11.06 -7.53 -12.17
N ILE A 307 11.53 -8.30 -13.15
CA ILE A 307 12.84 -8.12 -13.75
C ILE A 307 12.64 -7.42 -15.09
N PHE A 308 13.50 -6.48 -15.42
CA PHE A 308 13.45 -5.77 -16.70
C PHE A 308 13.73 -6.71 -17.87
N SER A 309 12.92 -6.62 -18.92
CA SER A 309 13.09 -7.49 -20.10
C SER A 309 14.44 -7.37 -20.81
N LYS A 310 15.15 -6.25 -20.60
CA LYS A 310 16.48 -5.99 -21.17
C LYS A 310 17.60 -6.08 -20.13
N SER A 311 17.32 -6.55 -18.90
CA SER A 311 18.36 -6.82 -17.93
C SER A 311 19.39 -7.77 -18.51
N LYS A 312 20.68 -7.49 -18.25
CA LYS A 312 21.80 -8.34 -18.70
C LYS A 312 22.05 -9.51 -17.74
N HIS A 313 21.37 -9.50 -16.57
CA HIS A 313 21.63 -10.41 -15.47
C HIS A 313 20.33 -10.95 -14.84
N PRO A 314 19.37 -11.46 -15.62
CA PRO A 314 18.09 -11.93 -15.08
C PRO A 314 18.25 -13.12 -14.12
N ASP A 315 19.25 -13.98 -14.35
CA ASP A 315 19.63 -15.07 -13.46
C ASP A 315 20.10 -14.56 -12.09
N ARG A 316 20.92 -13.51 -12.06
CA ARG A 316 21.37 -12.88 -10.81
C ARG A 316 20.27 -12.15 -10.10
N ALA A 317 19.37 -11.51 -10.85
CA ALA A 317 18.19 -10.86 -10.30
C ALA A 317 17.26 -11.87 -9.60
N LEU A 318 17.00 -13.03 -10.21
CA LEU A 318 16.24 -14.12 -9.59
C LEU A 318 16.91 -14.63 -8.31
N MET A 319 18.21 -14.88 -8.33
CA MET A 319 18.98 -15.31 -7.15
C MET A 319 18.91 -14.27 -6.01
N ALA A 320 19.12 -12.99 -6.33
CA ALA A 320 19.06 -11.92 -5.35
C ALA A 320 17.68 -11.77 -4.70
N LEU A 321 16.60 -11.87 -5.50
CA LEU A 321 15.22 -11.86 -5.02
C LEU A 321 14.89 -13.08 -4.16
N ASP A 322 15.46 -14.25 -4.49
CA ASP A 322 15.30 -15.47 -3.70
C ASP A 322 15.90 -15.31 -2.30
N TYR A 323 17.12 -14.77 -2.22
CA TYR A 323 17.78 -14.47 -0.95
C TYR A 323 17.05 -13.39 -0.14
N LEU A 324 16.69 -12.27 -0.75
CA LEU A 324 15.94 -11.20 -0.06
C LEU A 324 14.63 -11.68 0.54
N ARG A 325 14.01 -12.69 -0.08
CA ARG A 325 12.72 -13.23 0.35
C ARG A 325 12.84 -14.36 1.36
N ASN A 326 13.80 -15.25 1.23
CA ASN A 326 13.81 -16.54 1.92
C ASN A 326 15.05 -16.79 2.77
N ASP A 327 16.18 -16.10 2.52
CA ASP A 327 17.35 -16.17 3.43
C ASP A 327 17.02 -15.38 4.70
N GLU A 328 17.12 -16.01 5.85
CA GLU A 328 16.71 -15.43 7.13
C GLU A 328 17.39 -14.11 7.45
N GLU A 329 18.71 -14.01 7.18
CA GLU A 329 19.48 -12.80 7.43
C GLU A 329 19.11 -11.68 6.45
N CYS A 330 19.10 -11.97 5.14
CA CYS A 330 18.71 -11.00 4.12
C CYS A 330 17.27 -10.52 4.30
N ASN A 331 16.33 -11.41 4.59
CA ASN A 331 14.94 -11.07 4.78
C ASN A 331 14.72 -10.22 6.04
N SER A 332 15.36 -10.59 7.15
CA SER A 332 15.30 -9.81 8.40
C SER A 332 15.88 -8.42 8.21
N LEU A 333 17.03 -8.28 7.57
CA LEU A 333 17.61 -6.98 7.25
C LEU A 333 16.71 -6.14 6.33
N PHE A 334 16.12 -6.77 5.30
CA PHE A 334 15.27 -6.07 4.34
C PHE A 334 13.95 -5.60 4.96
N CYS A 335 13.32 -6.43 5.81
CA CYS A 335 12.01 -6.13 6.39
C CYS A 335 12.09 -5.29 7.67
N TYR A 336 13.10 -5.52 8.51
CA TYR A 336 13.17 -4.95 9.86
C TYR A 336 14.43 -4.11 10.10
N GLY A 337 15.42 -4.20 9.20
CA GLY A 337 16.70 -3.54 9.39
C GLY A 337 17.63 -4.30 10.34
N ILE A 338 18.53 -3.58 10.99
CA ILE A 338 19.61 -4.11 11.80
C ILE A 338 19.14 -4.36 13.23
N GLU A 339 19.26 -5.61 13.71
CA GLU A 339 19.02 -5.97 15.11
C GLU A 339 19.90 -5.17 16.06
N GLY A 340 19.34 -4.76 17.19
CA GLY A 340 20.01 -3.91 18.17
C GLY A 340 20.11 -2.43 17.80
N LYS A 341 19.67 -2.06 16.59
CA LYS A 341 19.59 -0.66 16.12
C LYS A 341 18.16 -0.27 15.72
N HIS A 342 17.48 -1.09 14.93
CA HIS A 342 16.15 -0.80 14.40
C HIS A 342 15.05 -1.61 15.10
N TRP A 343 15.42 -2.75 15.65
CA TRP A 343 14.52 -3.63 16.38
C TRP A 343 15.30 -4.49 17.38
N GLU A 344 14.60 -4.99 18.36
CA GLU A 344 15.10 -5.95 19.34
C GLU A 344 14.07 -7.09 19.51
N PRO A 345 14.51 -8.35 19.65
CA PRO A 345 13.59 -9.45 19.91
C PRO A 345 12.96 -9.31 21.30
N VAL A 346 11.64 -9.53 21.40
CA VAL A 346 10.90 -9.46 22.67
C VAL A 346 10.33 -10.84 23.02
N GLY A 347 10.80 -11.40 24.11
CA GLY A 347 10.38 -12.72 24.60
C GLY A 347 11.22 -13.89 24.04
N GLU A 348 10.80 -15.13 24.40
CA GLU A 348 11.55 -16.35 24.04
C GLU A 348 11.43 -16.75 22.55
N ASN A 349 10.52 -16.15 21.80
CA ASN A 349 10.27 -16.46 20.39
C ASN A 349 10.45 -15.26 19.44
N GLY A 350 11.11 -14.20 19.89
CA GLY A 350 11.40 -13.01 19.09
C GLY A 350 10.26 -12.01 19.03
#